data_75f1dd4e8a5684d747d551700d2ba76e
#
_entry.id   75f1dd4e8a5684d747d551700d2ba76e
#
_cell.length_a   1.000
_cell.length_b   1.000
_cell.length_c   1.000
_cell.angle_alpha   90.00
_cell.angle_beta   90.00
_cell.angle_gamma   90.00
#
_symmetry.space_group_name_H-M   'P 1'
#
loop_
_entity.id
_entity.type
_entity.pdbx_description
1 polymer ?
#
loop_
_entity_poly.entity_id
_entity_poly.type
_entity_poly.pdbx_seq_one_letter_code
_entity_poly.pdbx_strand_id
1 'polypeptide(L)'
;MEIIKTGIEGLLILEPRIFKDARGYFFESFSQREFEEKVGPVHFVQDNESMSSYGVMRGLHFQRPPYTQSKLVRCVKGAVLDVAVDLRQGSPTYGQHVAVELTAENHRQFFIPKGFAHGFAVLSETAIFQYKCDEFYHPEADDGISILDKSLGIDWRIPMDKAILSDKDTRHGMLADFQSPFTYPLTINTKAQ
;
A
#
# COMPACT_ATOMS: atom_id res chain seq x y z
N MET A 1 6.54 18.67 2.16
CA MET A 1 5.78 17.48 2.65
C MET A 1 6.35 17.05 3.99
N GLU A 2 5.50 16.63 4.93
CA GLU A 2 5.90 16.07 6.23
C GLU A 2 5.93 14.54 6.14
N ILE A 3 6.89 13.91 6.84
CA ILE A 3 7.02 12.44 6.89
C ILE A 3 6.71 11.99 8.32
N ILE A 4 5.70 11.13 8.44
CA ILE A 4 5.31 10.52 9.71
C ILE A 4 5.75 9.06 9.69
N LYS A 5 6.62 8.70 10.62
CA LYS A 5 7.05 7.31 10.80
C LYS A 5 5.93 6.51 11.48
N THR A 6 5.71 5.30 10.99
CA THR A 6 4.80 4.36 11.62
C THR A 6 5.53 3.48 12.66
N GLY A 7 4.81 2.57 13.32
CA GLY A 7 5.41 1.59 14.23
C GLY A 7 6.21 0.48 13.53
N ILE A 8 6.17 0.39 12.19
CA ILE A 8 6.88 -0.61 11.39
C ILE A 8 7.89 0.10 10.49
N GLU A 9 9.15 -0.28 10.61
CA GLU A 9 10.25 0.31 9.84
C GLU A 9 10.01 0.20 8.33
N GLY A 10 10.17 1.34 7.65
CA GLY A 10 10.00 1.48 6.21
C GLY A 10 8.61 1.96 5.79
N LEU A 11 7.55 1.71 6.57
CA LEU A 11 6.22 2.24 6.30
C LEU A 11 6.12 3.70 6.75
N LEU A 12 5.76 4.59 5.82
CA LEU A 12 5.73 6.03 6.06
C LEU A 12 4.41 6.65 5.60
N ILE A 13 3.86 7.55 6.41
CA ILE A 13 2.74 8.40 6.00
C ILE A 13 3.33 9.75 5.55
N LEU A 14 2.92 10.21 4.36
CA LEU A 14 3.34 11.47 3.79
C LEU A 14 2.17 12.45 3.84
N GLU A 15 2.36 13.60 4.49
CA GLU A 15 1.38 14.69 4.51
C GLU A 15 1.88 15.84 3.61
N PRO A 16 1.22 16.07 2.45
CA PRO A 16 1.59 17.17 1.56
C PRO A 16 1.23 18.52 2.17
N ARG A 17 1.95 19.55 1.77
CA ARG A 17 1.58 20.93 2.09
C ARG A 17 0.45 21.39 1.17
N ILE A 18 -0.70 21.74 1.76
CA ILE A 18 -1.89 22.18 1.03
C ILE A 18 -1.97 23.71 1.05
N PHE A 19 -2.12 24.32 -0.12
CA PHE A 19 -2.36 25.76 -0.30
C PHE A 19 -3.83 25.97 -0.66
N LYS A 20 -4.55 26.74 0.14
CA LYS A 20 -5.99 27.00 -0.03
C LYS A 20 -6.23 28.47 -0.33
N ASP A 21 -7.15 28.78 -1.26
CA ASP A 21 -7.65 30.14 -1.54
C ASP A 21 -9.14 30.08 -1.97
N ALA A 22 -9.70 31.18 -2.44
CA ALA A 22 -11.11 31.29 -2.87
C ALA A 22 -11.46 30.39 -4.08
N ARG A 23 -10.47 29.87 -4.81
CA ARG A 23 -10.67 28.96 -5.96
C ARG A 23 -10.65 27.49 -5.56
N GLY A 24 -10.25 27.15 -4.32
CA GLY A 24 -10.12 25.78 -3.84
C GLY A 24 -8.74 25.53 -3.21
N TYR A 25 -8.05 24.47 -3.64
CA TYR A 25 -6.72 24.14 -3.13
C TYR A 25 -5.76 23.74 -4.25
N PHE A 26 -4.49 23.89 -3.95
CA PHE A 26 -3.37 23.38 -4.74
C PHE A 26 -2.37 22.68 -3.83
N PHE A 27 -1.79 21.58 -4.28
CA PHE A 27 -0.63 20.96 -3.66
C PHE A 27 0.18 20.19 -4.70
N GLU A 28 1.46 20.04 -4.45
CA GLU A 28 2.33 19.15 -5.20
C GLU A 28 2.09 17.73 -4.69
N SER A 29 1.39 16.93 -5.48
CA SER A 29 1.01 15.57 -5.08
C SER A 29 2.18 14.58 -5.14
N PHE A 30 3.22 14.89 -5.92
CA PHE A 30 4.47 14.14 -5.98
C PHE A 30 5.59 15.01 -6.56
N SER A 31 6.77 14.89 -5.97
CA SER A 31 8.03 15.44 -6.48
C SER A 31 9.12 14.40 -6.25
N GLN A 32 9.71 13.91 -7.34
CA GLN A 32 10.79 12.90 -7.28
C GLN A 32 11.94 13.39 -6.40
N ARG A 33 12.35 14.65 -6.58
CA ARG A 33 13.43 15.27 -5.81
C ARG A 33 13.12 15.29 -4.30
N GLU A 34 11.93 15.82 -3.92
CA GLU A 34 11.56 15.90 -2.51
C GLU A 34 11.37 14.51 -1.88
N PHE A 35 10.88 13.55 -2.66
CA PHE A 35 10.73 12.17 -2.21
C PHE A 35 12.09 11.52 -1.95
N GLU A 36 13.05 11.64 -2.87
CA GLU A 36 14.40 11.11 -2.70
C GLU A 36 15.13 11.74 -1.51
N GLU A 37 14.98 13.04 -1.31
CA GLU A 37 15.59 13.76 -0.18
C GLU A 37 15.03 13.30 1.17
N LYS A 38 13.74 13.00 1.27
CA LYS A 38 13.05 12.75 2.54
C LYS A 38 12.76 11.28 2.84
N VAL A 39 12.63 10.44 1.82
CA VAL A 39 12.26 9.02 1.95
C VAL A 39 13.41 8.13 1.49
N GLY A 40 14.00 8.41 0.31
CA GLY A 40 15.11 7.63 -0.23
C GLY A 40 15.04 7.44 -1.74
N PRO A 41 16.05 6.78 -2.31
CA PRO A 41 16.24 6.68 -3.76
C PRO A 41 15.29 5.64 -4.38
N VAL A 42 14.00 5.97 -4.46
CA VAL A 42 12.98 5.16 -5.13
C VAL A 42 12.51 5.90 -6.38
N HIS A 43 12.61 5.27 -7.53
CA HIS A 43 12.19 5.84 -8.81
C HIS A 43 10.90 5.17 -9.28
N PHE A 44 9.80 5.92 -9.35
CA PHE A 44 8.51 5.41 -9.78
C PHE A 44 8.40 5.40 -11.31
N VAL A 45 7.92 4.28 -11.85
CA VAL A 45 7.87 4.02 -13.31
C VAL A 45 6.45 3.74 -13.83
N GLN A 46 5.47 3.51 -12.93
CA GLN A 46 4.10 3.18 -13.30
C GLN A 46 3.11 3.85 -12.37
N ASP A 47 2.06 4.45 -12.93
CA ASP A 47 0.90 4.98 -12.20
C ASP A 47 -0.33 4.12 -12.49
N ASN A 48 -1.12 3.85 -11.45
CA ASN A 48 -2.36 3.11 -11.55
C ASN A 48 -3.51 3.89 -10.88
N GLU A 49 -4.72 3.73 -11.42
CA GLU A 49 -5.93 4.26 -10.83
C GLU A 49 -7.02 3.20 -10.82
N SER A 50 -7.80 3.15 -9.76
CA SER A 50 -9.00 2.33 -9.68
C SER A 50 -10.15 3.11 -9.06
N MET A 51 -11.38 2.81 -9.49
CA MET A 51 -12.62 3.23 -8.84
C MET A 51 -13.30 2.00 -8.23
N SER A 52 -13.82 2.15 -7.03
CA SER A 52 -14.49 1.06 -6.32
C SER A 52 -15.62 1.60 -5.45
N SER A 53 -16.66 0.79 -5.25
CA SER A 53 -17.79 1.11 -4.37
C SER A 53 -17.55 0.67 -2.93
N TYR A 54 -18.41 1.13 -2.01
CA TYR A 54 -18.39 0.72 -0.60
C TYR A 54 -18.30 -0.80 -0.43
N GLY A 55 -17.48 -1.25 0.48
CA GLY A 55 -17.29 -2.66 0.81
C GLY A 55 -16.32 -3.40 -0.11
N VAL A 56 -15.90 -2.83 -1.24
CA VAL A 56 -14.85 -3.44 -2.06
C VAL A 56 -13.56 -3.49 -1.25
N MET A 57 -12.97 -4.68 -1.19
CA MET A 57 -11.68 -4.93 -0.59
C MET A 57 -10.75 -5.52 -1.65
N ARG A 58 -9.53 -5.02 -1.75
CA ARG A 58 -8.50 -5.50 -2.67
C ARG A 58 -7.23 -5.78 -1.92
N GLY A 59 -6.66 -6.97 -2.08
CA GLY A 59 -5.41 -7.33 -1.41
C GLY A 59 -5.43 -8.76 -0.83
N LEU A 60 -4.49 -9.10 -0.01
CA LEU A 60 -3.23 -8.37 0.27
C LEU A 60 -2.19 -8.78 -0.77
N HIS A 61 -1.79 -7.88 -1.65
CA HIS A 61 -0.99 -8.18 -2.85
C HIS A 61 0.46 -7.73 -2.73
N PHE A 62 1.33 -8.43 -3.43
CA PHE A 62 2.71 -8.05 -3.71
C PHE A 62 3.17 -8.71 -5.01
N GLN A 63 4.33 -8.32 -5.55
CA GLN A 63 5.03 -9.07 -6.59
C GLN A 63 6.25 -9.77 -5.99
N ARG A 64 6.45 -11.03 -6.40
CA ARG A 64 7.62 -11.81 -6.00
C ARG A 64 8.91 -11.26 -6.63
N PRO A 65 10.07 -11.43 -5.97
CA PRO A 65 11.36 -11.12 -6.60
C PRO A 65 11.52 -11.85 -7.95
N PRO A 66 12.18 -11.27 -8.95
CA PRO A 66 12.91 -10.01 -8.89
C PRO A 66 12.05 -8.76 -9.14
N TYR A 67 10.74 -8.89 -9.33
CA TYR A 67 9.81 -7.83 -9.75
C TYR A 67 9.07 -7.15 -8.59
N THR A 68 9.64 -7.20 -7.40
CA THR A 68 9.03 -6.62 -6.20
C THR A 68 8.84 -5.11 -6.34
N GLN A 69 7.67 -4.63 -5.92
CA GLN A 69 7.28 -3.23 -6.02
C GLN A 69 7.27 -2.53 -4.66
N SER A 70 7.81 -1.30 -4.62
CA SER A 70 7.40 -0.30 -3.63
C SER A 70 6.21 0.48 -4.20
N LYS A 71 5.34 0.97 -3.32
CA LYS A 71 4.14 1.70 -3.72
C LYS A 71 4.01 3.01 -2.95
N LEU A 72 3.57 4.06 -3.63
CA LEU A 72 3.11 5.30 -3.00
C LEU A 72 1.64 5.50 -3.36
N VAL A 73 0.77 5.37 -2.37
CA VAL A 73 -0.68 5.29 -2.58
C VAL A 73 -1.41 6.48 -1.99
N ARG A 74 -2.57 6.86 -2.57
CA ARG A 74 -3.47 7.90 -2.06
C ARG A 74 -4.90 7.68 -2.50
N CYS A 75 -5.86 8.24 -1.73
CA CYS A 75 -7.25 8.33 -2.13
C CYS A 75 -7.53 9.72 -2.74
N VAL A 76 -8.04 9.76 -3.98
CA VAL A 76 -8.32 11.01 -4.72
C VAL A 76 -9.76 11.45 -4.54
N LYS A 77 -10.66 10.48 -4.35
CA LYS A 77 -12.08 10.69 -4.05
C LYS A 77 -12.54 9.68 -3.01
N GLY A 78 -13.34 10.13 -2.05
CA GLY A 78 -13.87 9.28 -0.99
C GLY A 78 -12.84 8.90 0.07
N ALA A 79 -12.99 7.72 0.66
CA ALA A 79 -12.17 7.25 1.77
C ALA A 79 -11.91 5.75 1.67
N VAL A 80 -10.69 5.34 2.01
CA VAL A 80 -10.28 3.94 2.13
C VAL A 80 -9.53 3.70 3.44
N LEU A 81 -9.62 2.50 3.98
CA LEU A 81 -8.65 1.98 4.93
C LEU A 81 -7.57 1.25 4.15
N ASP A 82 -6.37 1.79 4.15
CA ASP A 82 -5.22 1.21 3.47
C ASP A 82 -4.35 0.45 4.46
N VAL A 83 -3.91 -0.76 4.10
CA VAL A 83 -3.22 -1.67 5.02
C VAL A 83 -1.97 -2.24 4.36
N ALA A 84 -0.86 -2.22 5.09
CA ALA A 84 0.37 -2.89 4.71
C ALA A 84 0.80 -3.88 5.80
N VAL A 85 1.11 -5.12 5.42
CA VAL A 85 1.55 -6.22 6.30
C VAL A 85 3.02 -6.51 6.04
N ASP A 86 3.84 -6.56 7.09
CA ASP A 86 5.26 -6.91 6.98
C ASP A 86 5.45 -8.40 6.70
N LEU A 87 6.02 -8.71 5.53
CA LEU A 87 6.32 -10.08 5.10
C LEU A 87 7.82 -10.40 5.11
N ARG A 88 8.69 -9.54 5.66
CA ARG A 88 10.14 -9.73 5.68
C ARG A 88 10.54 -10.72 6.76
N GLN A 89 10.98 -11.90 6.37
CA GLN A 89 11.49 -12.93 7.30
C GLN A 89 12.66 -12.39 8.14
N GLY A 90 12.62 -12.62 9.45
CA GLY A 90 13.60 -12.09 10.40
C GLY A 90 13.31 -10.67 10.88
N SER A 91 12.27 -10.00 10.35
CA SER A 91 11.80 -8.73 10.87
C SER A 91 11.17 -8.90 12.26
N PRO A 92 11.44 -7.99 13.20
CA PRO A 92 10.77 -7.99 14.52
C PRO A 92 9.26 -7.73 14.41
N THR A 93 8.80 -7.26 13.26
CA THR A 93 7.39 -6.96 12.97
C THR A 93 6.79 -7.87 11.89
N TYR A 94 7.42 -9.03 11.60
CA TYR A 94 6.87 -10.00 10.65
C TYR A 94 5.42 -10.38 11.00
N GLY A 95 4.51 -10.30 10.04
CA GLY A 95 3.09 -10.55 10.21
C GLY A 95 2.30 -9.42 10.89
N GLN A 96 2.96 -8.37 11.40
CA GLN A 96 2.28 -7.17 11.90
C GLN A 96 1.88 -6.25 10.75
N HIS A 97 0.90 -5.39 10.99
CA HIS A 97 0.39 -4.48 9.98
C HIS A 97 0.31 -3.02 10.48
N VAL A 98 0.26 -2.11 9.53
CA VAL A 98 -0.16 -0.72 9.75
C VAL A 98 -1.40 -0.48 8.89
N ALA A 99 -2.43 0.11 9.49
CA ALA A 99 -3.65 0.54 8.83
C ALA A 99 -3.76 2.06 8.87
N VAL A 100 -3.98 2.68 7.71
CA VAL A 100 -4.04 4.14 7.54
C VAL A 100 -5.33 4.51 6.81
N GLU A 101 -6.10 5.43 7.37
CA GLU A 101 -7.23 6.01 6.63
C GLU A 101 -6.72 7.08 5.67
N LEU A 102 -6.95 6.84 4.37
CA LEU A 102 -6.63 7.77 3.29
C LEU A 102 -7.93 8.32 2.72
N THR A 103 -8.06 9.64 2.67
CA THR A 103 -9.25 10.30 2.14
C THR A 103 -8.90 11.43 1.17
N ALA A 104 -9.87 11.83 0.36
CA ALA A 104 -9.74 13.00 -0.50
C ALA A 104 -9.50 14.28 0.32
N GLU A 105 -10.00 14.34 1.56
CA GLU A 105 -9.93 15.51 2.43
C GLU A 105 -8.60 15.61 3.18
N ASN A 106 -8.03 14.46 3.64
CA ASN A 106 -6.77 14.48 4.39
C ASN A 106 -5.55 14.53 3.47
N HIS A 107 -5.69 14.22 2.19
CA HIS A 107 -4.63 14.19 1.18
C HIS A 107 -3.40 13.36 1.56
N ARG A 108 -3.50 12.54 2.61
CA ARG A 108 -2.41 11.66 3.03
C ARG A 108 -2.04 10.68 1.94
N GLN A 109 -0.76 10.36 1.92
CA GLN A 109 -0.21 9.29 1.09
C GLN A 109 0.46 8.28 2.00
N PHE A 110 0.48 7.02 1.59
CA PHE A 110 1.15 5.96 2.32
C PHE A 110 2.23 5.35 1.44
N PHE A 111 3.47 5.38 1.93
CA PHE A 111 4.59 4.72 1.27
C PHE A 111 4.79 3.32 1.86
N ILE A 112 4.77 2.33 0.97
CA ILE A 112 4.89 0.91 1.27
C ILE A 112 6.09 0.39 0.49
N PRO A 113 7.24 0.13 1.14
CA PRO A 113 8.42 -0.37 0.46
C PRO A 113 8.27 -1.84 0.06
N LYS A 114 9.26 -2.36 -0.67
CA LYS A 114 9.37 -3.79 -0.99
C LYS A 114 9.35 -4.63 0.27
N GLY A 115 8.79 -5.85 0.20
CA GLY A 115 8.72 -6.77 1.33
C GLY A 115 7.44 -6.70 2.16
N PHE A 116 6.46 -5.94 1.70
CA PHE A 116 5.14 -5.83 2.33
C PHE A 116 4.04 -6.35 1.40
N ALA A 117 3.00 -6.95 1.98
CA ALA A 117 1.73 -7.14 1.31
C ALA A 117 0.84 -5.91 1.52
N HIS A 118 0.10 -5.51 0.48
CA HIS A 118 -0.68 -4.29 0.47
C HIS A 118 -2.12 -4.56 0.04
N GLY A 119 -3.06 -3.91 0.70
CA GLY A 119 -4.47 -3.93 0.34
C GLY A 119 -5.25 -2.78 0.94
N PHE A 120 -6.48 -2.61 0.50
CA PHE A 120 -7.37 -1.59 1.05
C PHE A 120 -8.83 -2.02 1.07
N ALA A 121 -9.62 -1.36 1.91
CA ALA A 121 -11.08 -1.46 1.96
C ALA A 121 -11.72 -0.10 1.72
N VAL A 122 -12.77 -0.04 0.91
CA VAL A 122 -13.49 1.20 0.59
C VAL A 122 -14.52 1.52 1.66
N LEU A 123 -14.34 2.66 2.34
CA LEU A 123 -15.17 3.12 3.46
C LEU A 123 -16.29 4.09 3.05
N SER A 124 -16.16 4.75 1.91
CA SER A 124 -17.15 5.69 1.35
C SER A 124 -18.04 5.03 0.30
N GLU A 125 -19.10 5.68 -0.14
CA GLU A 125 -19.97 5.18 -1.21
C GLU A 125 -19.19 4.81 -2.46
N THR A 126 -18.23 5.66 -2.86
CA THR A 126 -17.25 5.39 -3.92
C THR A 126 -15.89 5.94 -3.51
N ALA A 127 -14.82 5.26 -3.93
CA ALA A 127 -13.47 5.79 -3.81
C ALA A 127 -12.73 5.70 -5.14
N ILE A 128 -11.93 6.73 -5.46
CA ILE A 128 -10.91 6.70 -6.52
C ILE A 128 -9.56 6.62 -5.82
N PHE A 129 -8.82 5.56 -6.11
CA PHE A 129 -7.55 5.23 -5.48
C PHE A 129 -6.45 5.20 -6.52
N GLN A 130 -5.40 5.97 -6.29
CA GLN A 130 -4.23 6.08 -7.15
C GLN A 130 -2.98 5.58 -6.42
N TYR A 131 -2.07 4.95 -7.16
CA TYR A 131 -0.78 4.55 -6.63
C TYR A 131 0.32 4.50 -7.70
N LYS A 132 1.53 4.87 -7.28
CA LYS A 132 2.77 4.76 -8.04
C LYS A 132 3.49 3.48 -7.65
N CYS A 133 4.16 2.85 -8.64
CA CYS A 133 5.01 1.68 -8.44
C CYS A 133 6.42 1.93 -8.98
N ASP A 134 7.44 1.40 -8.30
CA ASP A 134 8.87 1.48 -8.71
C ASP A 134 9.32 0.29 -9.57
N GLU A 135 8.41 -0.59 -9.94
CA GLU A 135 8.60 -1.68 -10.90
C GLU A 135 7.33 -1.86 -11.72
N PHE A 136 7.44 -2.35 -12.95
CA PHE A 136 6.31 -2.63 -13.81
C PHE A 136 5.49 -3.82 -13.28
N TYR A 137 4.24 -3.90 -13.74
CA TYR A 137 3.39 -5.04 -13.44
C TYR A 137 3.84 -6.28 -14.19
N HIS A 138 4.09 -7.36 -13.44
CA HIS A 138 4.46 -8.69 -13.93
C HIS A 138 3.45 -9.72 -13.47
N PRO A 139 2.50 -10.15 -14.35
CA PRO A 139 1.46 -11.12 -13.97
C PRO A 139 1.99 -12.42 -13.38
N GLU A 140 3.16 -12.87 -13.86
CA GLU A 140 3.82 -14.09 -13.41
C GLU A 140 4.42 -13.99 -11.99
N ALA A 141 4.64 -12.78 -11.52
CA ALA A 141 5.15 -12.49 -10.18
C ALA A 141 4.07 -12.03 -9.20
N ASP A 142 2.85 -11.81 -9.69
CA ASP A 142 1.74 -11.32 -8.89
C ASP A 142 1.26 -12.39 -7.91
N ASP A 143 1.28 -12.07 -6.61
CA ASP A 143 0.95 -12.97 -5.52
C ASP A 143 0.32 -12.20 -4.35
N GLY A 144 -0.06 -12.92 -3.29
CA GLY A 144 -0.70 -12.33 -2.13
C GLY A 144 -0.85 -13.29 -0.95
N ILE A 145 -1.33 -12.74 0.15
CA ILE A 145 -1.85 -13.49 1.30
C ILE A 145 -3.32 -13.14 1.50
N SER A 146 -4.05 -14.01 2.16
CA SER A 146 -5.50 -13.84 2.35
C SER A 146 -5.83 -12.58 3.13
N ILE A 147 -6.61 -11.70 2.51
CA ILE A 147 -7.19 -10.50 3.16
C ILE A 147 -8.17 -10.88 4.29
N LEU A 148 -8.65 -12.13 4.29
CA LEU A 148 -9.56 -12.68 5.28
C LEU A 148 -8.84 -13.41 6.44
N ASP A 149 -7.51 -13.39 6.46
CA ASP A 149 -6.72 -14.04 7.51
C ASP A 149 -6.92 -13.34 8.85
N LYS A 150 -7.68 -13.98 9.75
CA LYS A 150 -7.97 -13.46 11.08
C LYS A 150 -6.75 -13.36 11.98
N SER A 151 -5.70 -14.14 11.71
CA SER A 151 -4.46 -14.10 12.51
C SER A 151 -3.72 -12.77 12.36
N LEU A 152 -3.95 -12.03 11.27
CA LEU A 152 -3.41 -10.69 11.05
C LEU A 152 -4.04 -9.62 11.97
N GLY A 153 -5.22 -9.89 12.55
CA GLY A 153 -5.90 -8.97 13.48
C GLY A 153 -6.32 -7.64 12.84
N ILE A 154 -6.51 -7.59 11.53
CA ILE A 154 -6.89 -6.36 10.82
C ILE A 154 -8.37 -6.07 11.02
N ASP A 155 -8.70 -4.92 11.59
CA ASP A 155 -10.06 -4.37 11.58
C ASP A 155 -10.29 -3.60 10.28
N TRP A 156 -10.91 -4.24 9.31
CA TRP A 156 -11.21 -3.64 8.00
C TRP A 156 -12.32 -2.59 8.02
N ARG A 157 -13.03 -2.45 9.13
CA ARG A 157 -14.17 -1.54 9.31
C ARG A 157 -15.31 -1.77 8.31
N ILE A 158 -15.32 -2.92 7.63
CA ILE A 158 -16.38 -3.36 6.72
C ILE A 158 -17.04 -4.60 7.33
N PRO A 159 -18.36 -4.59 7.53
CA PRO A 159 -19.08 -5.80 7.89
C PRO A 159 -18.87 -6.88 6.82
N MET A 160 -18.61 -8.13 7.25
CA MET A 160 -18.25 -9.20 6.31
C MET A 160 -19.36 -9.53 5.29
N ASP A 161 -20.62 -9.28 5.65
CA ASP A 161 -21.77 -9.41 4.74
C ASP A 161 -21.84 -8.31 3.69
N LYS A 162 -21.04 -7.26 3.82
CA LYS A 162 -20.88 -6.15 2.87
C LYS A 162 -19.57 -6.21 2.09
N ALA A 163 -18.67 -7.11 2.45
CA ALA A 163 -17.37 -7.23 1.78
C ALA A 163 -17.52 -7.75 0.34
N ILE A 164 -16.88 -7.06 -0.59
CA ILE A 164 -16.85 -7.42 -2.01
C ILE A 164 -15.40 -7.71 -2.39
N LEU A 165 -15.13 -8.95 -2.72
CA LEU A 165 -13.80 -9.46 -3.09
C LEU A 165 -13.80 -9.97 -4.52
N SER A 166 -12.65 -9.91 -5.18
CA SER A 166 -12.47 -10.60 -6.45
C SER A 166 -12.25 -12.11 -6.22
N ASP A 167 -12.54 -12.92 -7.23
CA ASP A 167 -12.24 -14.36 -7.17
C ASP A 167 -10.77 -14.66 -6.90
N LYS A 168 -9.87 -13.79 -7.36
CA LYS A 168 -8.44 -13.89 -7.11
C LYS A 168 -8.14 -13.72 -5.62
N ASP A 169 -8.68 -12.67 -5.00
CA ASP A 169 -8.40 -12.33 -3.60
C ASP A 169 -8.92 -13.39 -2.62
N THR A 170 -9.95 -14.16 -3.01
CA THR A 170 -10.47 -15.27 -2.20
C THR A 170 -9.61 -16.53 -2.23
N ARG A 171 -8.62 -16.63 -3.14
CA ARG A 171 -7.80 -17.84 -3.35
C ARG A 171 -6.43 -17.79 -2.66
N HIS A 172 -6.04 -16.63 -2.14
CA HIS A 172 -4.76 -16.53 -1.44
C HIS A 172 -4.75 -17.31 -0.14
N GLY A 173 -3.60 -17.93 0.17
CA GLY A 173 -3.37 -18.70 1.41
C GLY A 173 -3.23 -17.80 2.65
N MET A 174 -3.35 -18.40 3.83
CA MET A 174 -3.14 -17.71 5.09
C MET A 174 -1.64 -17.45 5.35
N LEU A 175 -1.33 -16.46 6.20
CA LEU A 175 0.06 -16.14 6.56
C LEU A 175 0.80 -17.35 7.17
N ALA A 176 0.09 -18.20 7.92
CA ALA A 176 0.69 -19.38 8.54
C ALA A 176 1.29 -20.38 7.55
N ASP A 177 0.72 -20.46 6.34
CA ASP A 177 1.18 -21.36 5.28
C ASP A 177 2.09 -20.66 4.25
N PHE A 178 2.32 -19.36 4.44
CA PHE A 178 3.03 -18.54 3.49
C PHE A 178 4.55 -18.61 3.71
N GLN A 179 5.28 -18.99 2.66
CA GLN A 179 6.74 -18.91 2.63
C GLN A 179 7.15 -17.59 1.97
N SER A 180 7.52 -16.62 2.79
CA SER A 180 7.91 -15.32 2.31
C SER A 180 9.20 -15.37 1.49
N PRO A 181 9.24 -14.76 0.31
CA PRO A 181 10.48 -14.59 -0.45
C PRO A 181 11.30 -13.37 0.00
N PHE A 182 10.85 -12.63 1.02
CA PHE A 182 11.47 -11.40 1.49
C PHE A 182 12.25 -11.67 2.78
N THR A 183 13.42 -11.04 2.93
CA THR A 183 14.25 -11.12 4.13
C THR A 183 14.47 -9.73 4.76
N TYR A 184 14.74 -9.69 6.04
CA TYR A 184 15.08 -8.47 6.77
C TYR A 184 16.55 -8.53 7.25
N PRO A 185 17.33 -7.45 7.10
CA PRO A 185 17.02 -6.27 6.29
C PRO A 185 16.88 -6.64 4.79
N LEU A 186 16.09 -5.87 4.03
CA LEU A 186 15.94 -6.09 2.59
C LEU A 186 17.32 -5.97 1.91
N THR A 187 17.88 -7.10 1.52
CA THR A 187 19.04 -7.10 0.64
C THR A 187 18.54 -6.83 -0.78
N ILE A 188 18.63 -5.59 -1.23
CA ILE A 188 18.37 -5.26 -2.63
C ILE A 188 19.57 -5.83 -3.40
N ASN A 189 19.41 -6.99 -4.01
CA ASN A 189 20.32 -7.43 -5.06
C ASN A 189 20.12 -6.44 -6.22
N THR A 190 20.96 -5.40 -6.26
CA THR A 190 21.12 -4.59 -7.47
C THR A 190 21.57 -5.56 -8.56
N LYS A 191 20.71 -5.79 -9.55
CA LYS A 191 21.11 -6.48 -10.79
C LYS A 191 22.36 -5.75 -11.28
N ALA A 192 23.50 -6.48 -11.33
CA ALA A 192 24.65 -6.03 -12.07
C ALA A 192 24.17 -5.71 -13.49
N GLN A 193 24.49 -4.49 -13.94
CA GLN A 193 24.27 -4.04 -15.30
C GLN A 193 25.00 -4.92 -16.31
#